data_a47034e679e7de61b3df08c08829eb78
#
_entry.id   a47034e679e7de61b3df08c08829eb78
#
_cell.length_a   1.000
_cell.length_b   1.000
_cell.length_c   1.000
_cell.angle_alpha   90.00
_cell.angle_beta   90.00
_cell.angle_gamma   90.00
#
_symmetry.space_group_name_H-M   'P 1'
#
loop_
_entity.id
_entity.type
_entity.pdbx_description
1 polymer ?
#
loop_
_entity_poly.entity_id
_entity_poly.type
_entity_poly.pdbx_seq_one_letter_code
_entity_poly.pdbx_strand_id
1 'polypeptide(L)'
;MAYASAFWAEFTSLIMSIIMSFGLTFGIFTPSTTTEAQKYYNQDIKNVIFLIGDGMGGNHLEKTKAEKNVSLVMETVDYRGSAQTRSLSSSVTDSAAAGTALATGSRTSNGAIGVYMTDLTATFSYPKSLTELCKENGMLTGVVTTDETSGATPSAFSAHESNRDRAEAISLDQLNSDIDLIWGAENGYVTESEAGAVGFEYVKTYEQMMALPEGGRSFAQFDNALWTLEQSDKQTPTLKQMTMKAIDILDDTDEGFFLMVEGAHIDKHSHANLDEEMMEALMSFDKTIEAVLEYAKNDGETLVVITADHETGGITLEGDKYVFTKGSHSNANVPVLVYGSDNFINRGEVVNNYELPIRVAYTLGFADDQFPFEVVNS
;
A
#
# COMPACT_ATOMS: atom_id res chain seq x y z
N MET A 1 -33.51 -46.83 36.29
CA MET A 1 -32.65 -45.59 36.18
C MET A 1 -31.16 -45.89 36.07
N ALA A 2 -30.62 -47.02 36.51
CA ALA A 2 -29.20 -47.33 36.44
C ALA A 2 -28.67 -47.70 35.04
N TYR A 3 -29.48 -48.20 34.10
CA TYR A 3 -29.05 -48.55 32.75
C TYR A 3 -28.89 -47.36 31.79
N ALA A 4 -29.58 -46.26 32.04
CA ALA A 4 -29.47 -45.08 31.18
C ALA A 4 -28.17 -44.27 31.42
N SER A 5 -27.66 -44.26 32.66
CA SER A 5 -26.41 -43.55 33.01
C SER A 5 -25.14 -44.25 32.48
N ALA A 6 -25.15 -45.59 32.43
CA ALA A 6 -24.03 -46.36 31.88
C ALA A 6 -23.91 -46.19 30.33
N PHE A 7 -25.06 -46.19 29.61
CA PHE A 7 -25.09 -45.98 28.16
C PHE A 7 -24.51 -44.60 27.76
N TRP A 8 -24.90 -43.55 28.47
CA TRP A 8 -24.40 -42.21 28.19
C TRP A 8 -22.90 -42.05 28.51
N ALA A 9 -22.39 -42.72 29.56
CA ALA A 9 -20.98 -42.68 29.91
C ALA A 9 -20.13 -43.42 28.85
N GLU A 10 -20.56 -44.56 28.32
CA GLU A 10 -19.89 -45.28 27.25
C GLU A 10 -19.96 -44.53 25.90
N PHE A 11 -21.10 -43.90 25.61
CA PHE A 11 -21.27 -43.14 24.39
C PHE A 11 -20.44 -41.86 24.35
N THR A 12 -20.29 -41.13 25.46
CA THR A 12 -19.39 -39.98 25.58
C THR A 12 -17.92 -40.38 25.51
N SER A 13 -17.55 -41.55 26.14
CA SER A 13 -16.21 -42.08 26.04
C SER A 13 -15.85 -42.51 24.62
N LEU A 14 -16.78 -43.11 23.87
CA LEU A 14 -16.60 -43.49 22.46
C LEU A 14 -16.45 -42.27 21.55
N ILE A 15 -17.25 -41.22 21.75
CA ILE A 15 -17.14 -39.97 21.00
C ILE A 15 -15.79 -39.27 21.27
N MET A 16 -15.36 -39.22 22.53
CA MET A 16 -14.06 -38.65 22.88
C MET A 16 -12.90 -39.46 22.32
N SER A 17 -13.00 -40.80 22.30
CA SER A 17 -11.99 -41.67 21.67
C SER A 17 -11.94 -41.50 20.16
N ILE A 18 -13.09 -41.28 19.50
CA ILE A 18 -13.16 -41.02 18.06
C ILE A 18 -12.58 -39.64 17.76
N ILE A 19 -12.89 -38.62 18.56
CA ILE A 19 -12.31 -37.29 18.39
C ILE A 19 -10.78 -37.31 18.63
N MET A 20 -10.29 -38.03 19.63
CA MET A 20 -8.85 -38.21 19.85
C MET A 20 -8.17 -39.06 18.74
N SER A 21 -8.83 -40.10 18.23
CA SER A 21 -8.28 -40.92 17.12
C SER A 21 -8.27 -40.17 15.79
N PHE A 22 -9.28 -39.34 15.53
CA PHE A 22 -9.27 -38.44 14.36
C PHE A 22 -8.26 -37.27 14.51
N GLY A 23 -8.06 -36.76 15.71
CA GLY A 23 -7.04 -35.75 15.99
C GLY A 23 -5.59 -36.27 15.87
N LEU A 24 -5.37 -37.58 16.00
CA LEU A 24 -4.04 -38.21 15.89
C LEU A 24 -3.72 -38.74 14.49
N THR A 25 -4.72 -38.89 13.59
CA THR A 25 -4.52 -39.39 12.20
C THR A 25 -4.57 -38.29 11.15
N PHE A 26 -5.20 -37.16 11.41
CA PHE A 26 -4.94 -35.94 10.71
C PHE A 26 -3.82 -35.24 11.50
N GLY A 27 -2.59 -35.50 11.13
CA GLY A 27 -1.53 -34.55 11.43
C GLY A 27 -2.08 -33.19 11.02
N ILE A 28 -2.34 -32.33 12.01
CA ILE A 28 -2.55 -30.91 11.75
C ILE A 28 -1.23 -30.49 11.12
N PHE A 29 -1.15 -30.48 9.80
CA PHE A 29 -0.22 -29.64 9.10
C PHE A 29 -0.59 -28.23 9.54
N THR A 30 -0.03 -27.78 10.66
CA THR A 30 0.13 -26.36 10.88
C THR A 30 1.09 -25.91 9.81
N PRO A 31 0.67 -25.10 8.84
CA PRO A 31 1.57 -24.60 7.82
C PRO A 31 2.75 -23.91 8.52
N SER A 32 3.93 -23.94 7.94
CA SER A 32 5.09 -23.16 8.41
C SER A 32 4.80 -21.64 8.48
N THR A 33 3.70 -21.20 7.88
CA THR A 33 3.11 -19.84 7.97
C THR A 33 2.82 -19.38 9.39
N THR A 34 2.45 -20.25 10.34
CA THR A 34 2.16 -19.85 11.73
C THR A 34 3.38 -19.32 12.47
N THR A 35 4.58 -19.79 12.16
CA THR A 35 5.81 -19.32 12.82
C THR A 35 6.33 -18.01 12.23
N GLU A 36 6.17 -17.78 10.94
CA GLU A 36 6.54 -16.52 10.29
C GLU A 36 5.56 -15.40 10.67
N ALA A 37 4.26 -15.66 10.62
CA ALA A 37 3.25 -14.69 11.04
C ALA A 37 3.48 -14.23 12.49
N GLN A 38 3.76 -15.16 13.42
CA GLN A 38 4.06 -14.83 14.83
C GLN A 38 5.28 -13.93 15.00
N LYS A 39 6.25 -13.97 14.10
CA LYS A 39 7.45 -13.12 14.15
C LYS A 39 7.12 -11.64 13.99
N TYR A 40 6.13 -11.33 13.14
CA TYR A 40 5.77 -9.96 12.79
C TYR A 40 4.58 -9.43 13.60
N TYR A 41 3.74 -10.31 14.17
CA TYR A 41 2.55 -9.92 14.91
C TYR A 41 2.85 -8.93 16.03
N ASN A 42 2.13 -7.82 16.05
CA ASN A 42 2.22 -6.81 17.10
C ASN A 42 0.80 -6.37 17.48
N GLN A 43 0.35 -6.82 18.64
CA GLN A 43 -1.00 -6.53 19.17
C GLN A 43 -1.26 -5.05 19.45
N ASP A 44 -0.21 -4.23 19.55
CA ASP A 44 -0.32 -2.81 19.84
C ASP A 44 -0.54 -1.99 18.55
N ILE A 45 -0.40 -2.61 17.36
CA ILE A 45 -0.62 -1.95 16.07
C ILE A 45 -2.05 -2.22 15.59
N LYS A 46 -2.78 -1.13 15.35
CA LYS A 46 -4.12 -1.12 14.76
C LYS A 46 -4.14 -0.37 13.42
N ASN A 47 -3.35 0.69 13.30
CA ASN A 47 -3.33 1.57 12.15
C ASN A 47 -2.12 1.29 11.26
N VAL A 48 -2.31 1.34 9.95
CA VAL A 48 -1.22 1.21 8.98
C VAL A 48 -1.27 2.35 7.98
N ILE A 49 -0.16 3.06 7.84
CA ILE A 49 0.03 4.07 6.78
C ILE A 49 1.17 3.60 5.88
N PHE A 50 0.82 3.27 4.63
CA PHE A 50 1.73 2.73 3.63
C PHE A 50 2.05 3.81 2.59
N LEU A 51 3.25 4.40 2.66
CA LEU A 51 3.66 5.52 1.82
C LEU A 51 4.57 5.03 0.69
N ILE A 52 4.21 5.38 -0.54
CA ILE A 52 4.92 4.99 -1.77
C ILE A 52 5.38 6.26 -2.50
N GLY A 53 6.70 6.46 -2.59
CA GLY A 53 7.27 7.46 -3.49
C GLY A 53 7.52 6.81 -4.84
N ASP A 54 6.62 7.01 -5.81
CA ASP A 54 6.75 6.42 -7.14
C ASP A 54 8.08 6.84 -7.79
N GLY A 55 8.84 5.86 -8.28
CA GLY A 55 10.14 6.07 -8.90
C GLY A 55 11.30 6.42 -7.95
N MET A 56 11.07 6.46 -6.64
CA MET A 56 12.02 6.94 -5.63
C MET A 56 13.11 5.92 -5.30
N GLY A 57 14.24 5.99 -5.93
CA GLY A 57 15.45 5.24 -5.56
C GLY A 57 16.29 5.94 -4.50
N GLY A 58 17.28 5.23 -3.92
CA GLY A 58 18.18 5.79 -2.90
C GLY A 58 18.95 7.04 -3.37
N ASN A 59 19.33 7.09 -4.65
CA ASN A 59 20.05 8.25 -5.19
C ASN A 59 19.16 9.49 -5.40
N HIS A 60 17.83 9.37 -5.42
CA HIS A 60 16.93 10.52 -5.35
C HIS A 60 17.05 11.23 -4.01
N LEU A 61 17.12 10.46 -2.92
CA LEU A 61 17.31 10.99 -1.56
C LEU A 61 18.65 11.70 -1.45
N GLU A 62 19.73 11.06 -1.91
CA GLU A 62 21.08 11.62 -1.85
C GLU A 62 21.22 12.91 -2.69
N LYS A 63 20.64 12.91 -3.92
CA LYS A 63 20.59 14.08 -4.80
C LYS A 63 19.89 15.25 -4.11
N THR A 64 18.69 15.00 -3.58
CA THR A 64 17.88 16.05 -2.94
C THR A 64 18.61 16.62 -1.72
N LYS A 65 19.19 15.78 -0.86
CA LYS A 65 19.98 16.24 0.29
C LYS A 65 21.17 17.10 -0.11
N ALA A 66 21.91 16.65 -1.13
CA ALA A 66 23.10 17.34 -1.60
C ALA A 66 22.80 18.70 -2.26
N GLU A 67 21.79 18.75 -3.14
CA GLU A 67 21.50 19.94 -3.94
C GLU A 67 20.64 20.98 -3.20
N LYS A 68 19.73 20.52 -2.34
CA LYS A 68 18.89 21.41 -1.52
C LYS A 68 19.51 21.75 -0.16
N ASN A 69 20.61 21.08 0.21
CA ASN A 69 21.26 21.21 1.52
C ASN A 69 20.28 20.99 2.68
N VAL A 70 19.51 19.91 2.61
CA VAL A 70 18.49 19.55 3.60
C VAL A 70 18.76 18.16 4.18
N SER A 71 18.14 17.87 5.33
CA SER A 71 18.00 16.53 5.85
C SER A 71 16.56 16.05 5.60
N LEU A 72 16.39 14.80 5.20
CA LEU A 72 15.06 14.22 4.98
C LEU A 72 14.56 13.56 6.26
N VAL A 73 13.34 13.89 6.65
CA VAL A 73 12.72 13.37 7.88
C VAL A 73 12.44 11.88 7.77
N MET A 74 12.11 11.37 6.59
CA MET A 74 11.93 9.93 6.35
C MET A 74 13.15 9.10 6.74
N GLU A 75 14.36 9.65 6.68
CA GLU A 75 15.58 8.95 7.09
C GLU A 75 15.84 8.98 8.62
N THR A 76 14.96 9.59 9.40
CA THR A 76 15.11 9.61 10.87
C THR A 76 14.58 8.35 11.57
N VAL A 77 13.82 7.48 10.83
CA VAL A 77 13.33 6.22 11.37
C VAL A 77 14.48 5.22 11.64
N ASP A 78 14.30 4.38 12.65
CA ASP A 78 15.35 3.47 13.13
C ASP A 78 15.54 2.24 12.23
N TYR A 79 14.46 1.75 11.60
CA TYR A 79 14.44 0.52 10.82
C TYR A 79 14.51 0.83 9.34
N ARG A 80 15.61 0.43 8.69
CA ARG A 80 15.93 0.75 7.30
C ARG A 80 16.50 -0.44 6.58
N GLY A 81 15.88 -0.78 5.47
CA GLY A 81 16.32 -1.82 4.54
C GLY A 81 16.16 -1.36 3.10
N SER A 82 16.06 -2.31 2.19
CA SER A 82 15.76 -2.05 0.78
C SER A 82 14.92 -3.18 0.18
N ALA A 83 14.22 -2.90 -0.92
CA ALA A 83 13.43 -3.88 -1.63
C ALA A 83 13.86 -4.01 -3.10
N GLN A 84 13.81 -5.25 -3.60
CA GLN A 84 13.89 -5.59 -5.02
C GLN A 84 12.49 -5.53 -5.62
N THR A 85 12.36 -4.97 -6.83
CA THR A 85 11.06 -4.59 -7.41
C THR A 85 10.73 -5.30 -8.73
N ARG A 86 11.53 -6.27 -9.18
CA ARG A 86 11.30 -6.96 -10.46
C ARG A 86 9.88 -7.53 -10.57
N SER A 87 9.28 -7.48 -11.76
CA SER A 87 8.02 -8.15 -12.09
C SER A 87 8.22 -9.61 -12.53
N LEU A 88 7.14 -10.32 -12.84
CA LEU A 88 7.23 -11.65 -13.46
C LEU A 88 7.72 -11.60 -14.90
N SER A 89 7.33 -10.56 -15.66
CA SER A 89 7.66 -10.43 -17.08
C SER A 89 8.98 -9.70 -17.37
N SER A 90 9.58 -9.02 -16.36
CA SER A 90 10.79 -8.20 -16.58
C SER A 90 11.62 -8.03 -15.32
N SER A 91 12.94 -7.88 -15.49
CA SER A 91 13.86 -7.43 -14.44
C SER A 91 13.64 -5.96 -14.05
N VAL A 92 13.00 -5.17 -14.92
CA VAL A 92 12.58 -3.79 -14.67
C VAL A 92 11.06 -3.77 -14.66
N THR A 93 10.50 -3.49 -13.51
CA THR A 93 9.05 -3.42 -13.32
C THR A 93 8.47 -2.11 -13.87
N ASP A 94 7.16 -2.09 -14.09
CA ASP A 94 6.37 -0.87 -14.14
C ASP A 94 5.58 -0.66 -12.84
N SER A 95 4.96 0.52 -12.66
CA SER A 95 4.20 0.85 -11.45
C SER A 95 2.97 -0.06 -11.25
N ALA A 96 2.37 -0.58 -12.34
CA ALA A 96 1.23 -1.49 -12.27
C ALA A 96 1.62 -2.81 -11.57
N ALA A 97 2.67 -3.47 -12.06
CA ALA A 97 3.13 -4.73 -11.49
C ALA A 97 3.75 -4.54 -10.11
N ALA A 98 4.50 -3.46 -9.88
CA ALA A 98 5.10 -3.16 -8.60
C ALA A 98 4.05 -2.77 -7.55
N GLY A 99 3.08 -1.91 -7.90
CA GLY A 99 1.93 -1.56 -7.06
C GLY A 99 1.11 -2.80 -6.71
N THR A 100 0.84 -3.68 -7.69
CA THR A 100 0.17 -4.97 -7.44
C THR A 100 0.94 -5.83 -6.44
N ALA A 101 2.27 -5.92 -6.57
CA ALA A 101 3.09 -6.66 -5.60
C ALA A 101 3.02 -6.06 -4.19
N LEU A 102 3.02 -4.71 -4.07
CA LEU A 102 2.89 -3.98 -2.80
C LEU A 102 1.47 -4.04 -2.22
N ALA A 103 0.44 -4.22 -3.06
CA ALA A 103 -0.94 -4.32 -2.60
C ALA A 103 -1.34 -5.75 -2.20
N THR A 104 -0.86 -6.76 -2.92
CA THR A 104 -1.41 -8.13 -2.84
C THR A 104 -0.45 -9.18 -2.27
N GLY A 105 0.82 -8.84 -2.09
CA GLY A 105 1.85 -9.82 -1.73
C GLY A 105 2.24 -10.77 -2.88
N SER A 106 1.81 -10.47 -4.12
CA SER A 106 2.05 -11.33 -5.28
C SER A 106 2.66 -10.55 -6.44
N ARG A 107 3.74 -11.08 -7.02
CA ARG A 107 4.26 -10.54 -8.28
C ARG A 107 3.30 -10.83 -9.42
N THR A 108 3.28 -9.92 -10.40
CA THR A 108 2.54 -10.07 -11.66
C THR A 108 3.37 -9.59 -12.85
N SER A 109 2.85 -9.68 -14.06
CA SER A 109 3.45 -9.14 -15.27
C SER A 109 3.23 -7.62 -15.37
N ASN A 110 4.17 -6.91 -16.00
CA ASN A 110 4.02 -5.46 -16.27
C ASN A 110 2.68 -5.15 -16.92
N GLY A 111 2.07 -4.04 -16.52
CA GLY A 111 0.77 -3.57 -16.99
C GLY A 111 -0.43 -4.10 -16.22
N ALA A 112 -0.28 -5.11 -15.37
CA ALA A 112 -1.38 -5.72 -14.61
C ALA A 112 -1.63 -4.99 -13.28
N ILE A 113 -2.88 -4.66 -13.01
CA ILE A 113 -3.39 -3.95 -11.83
C ILE A 113 -4.20 -4.92 -10.96
N GLY A 114 -3.75 -5.21 -9.74
CA GLY A 114 -4.50 -6.06 -8.79
C GLY A 114 -4.82 -7.47 -9.30
N VAL A 115 -4.22 -7.91 -10.40
CA VAL A 115 -4.43 -9.26 -10.95
C VAL A 115 -3.12 -10.01 -11.06
N TYR A 116 -3.16 -11.32 -10.79
CA TYR A 116 -2.04 -12.21 -11.05
C TYR A 116 -2.11 -12.73 -12.48
N MET A 117 -1.05 -12.51 -13.24
CA MET A 117 -0.88 -13.07 -14.58
C MET A 117 0.61 -13.26 -14.89
N THR A 118 0.93 -14.40 -15.48
CA THR A 118 2.32 -14.76 -15.88
C THR A 118 2.62 -14.39 -17.33
N ASP A 119 1.58 -14.26 -18.14
CA ASP A 119 1.62 -13.97 -19.58
C ASP A 119 0.34 -13.21 -19.94
N LEU A 120 0.44 -12.22 -20.82
CA LEU A 120 -0.66 -11.33 -21.25
C LEU A 120 -1.83 -12.07 -21.94
N THR A 121 -1.70 -13.37 -22.21
CA THR A 121 -2.73 -14.20 -22.84
C THR A 121 -3.32 -15.23 -21.88
N ALA A 122 -2.85 -15.31 -20.64
CA ALA A 122 -3.17 -16.36 -19.68
C ALA A 122 -4.46 -16.10 -18.91
N THR A 123 -4.85 -17.10 -18.13
CA THR A 123 -5.95 -17.02 -17.16
C THR A 123 -5.54 -16.07 -16.03
N PHE A 124 -6.41 -15.12 -15.69
CA PHE A 124 -6.21 -14.21 -14.58
C PHE A 124 -6.67 -14.85 -13.27
N SER A 125 -5.98 -14.50 -12.18
CA SER A 125 -6.47 -14.64 -10.82
C SER A 125 -6.52 -13.27 -10.17
N TYR A 126 -7.43 -13.09 -9.25
CA TYR A 126 -7.69 -11.83 -8.54
C TYR A 126 -7.20 -12.00 -7.10
N PRO A 127 -5.90 -11.73 -6.83
CA PRO A 127 -5.39 -11.79 -5.47
C PRO A 127 -6.03 -10.67 -4.65
N LYS A 128 -6.39 -10.98 -3.42
CA LYS A 128 -6.90 -9.99 -2.47
C LYS A 128 -5.83 -8.91 -2.21
N SER A 129 -6.22 -7.65 -2.20
CA SER A 129 -5.36 -6.54 -1.82
C SER A 129 -5.35 -6.32 -0.30
N LEU A 130 -4.36 -5.56 0.21
CA LEU A 130 -4.34 -5.13 1.61
C LEU A 130 -5.58 -4.32 1.99
N THR A 131 -6.06 -3.46 1.09
CA THR A 131 -7.29 -2.68 1.31
C THR A 131 -8.49 -3.59 1.50
N GLU A 132 -8.66 -4.61 0.67
CA GLU A 132 -9.74 -5.60 0.81
C GLU A 132 -9.57 -6.44 2.08
N LEU A 133 -8.36 -6.92 2.37
CA LEU A 133 -8.06 -7.68 3.59
C LEU A 133 -8.39 -6.87 4.84
N CYS A 134 -7.97 -5.60 4.90
CA CYS A 134 -8.23 -4.72 6.03
C CYS A 134 -9.74 -4.43 6.16
N LYS A 135 -10.42 -4.17 5.03
CA LYS A 135 -11.86 -3.93 5.01
C LYS A 135 -12.67 -5.13 5.51
N GLU A 136 -12.32 -6.35 5.11
CA GLU A 136 -12.95 -7.59 5.60
C GLU A 136 -12.75 -7.80 7.10
N ASN A 137 -11.68 -7.24 7.67
CA ASN A 137 -11.41 -7.28 9.11
C ASN A 137 -11.96 -6.07 9.89
N GLY A 138 -12.84 -5.27 9.25
CA GLY A 138 -13.58 -4.18 9.91
C GLY A 138 -12.85 -2.84 9.94
N MET A 139 -11.63 -2.75 9.40
CA MET A 139 -10.89 -1.49 9.32
C MET A 139 -11.50 -0.53 8.30
N LEU A 140 -11.34 0.77 8.50
CA LEU A 140 -11.55 1.76 7.46
C LEU A 140 -10.35 1.80 6.51
N THR A 141 -10.60 2.11 5.22
CA THR A 141 -9.55 2.02 4.21
C THR A 141 -9.53 3.24 3.28
N GLY A 142 -8.32 3.68 2.91
CA GLY A 142 -8.16 4.83 2.04
C GLY A 142 -6.97 4.70 1.09
N VAL A 143 -7.12 5.37 -0.06
CA VAL A 143 -6.08 5.53 -1.09
C VAL A 143 -6.00 7.01 -1.43
N VAL A 144 -4.82 7.61 -1.24
CA VAL A 144 -4.53 9.03 -1.50
C VAL A 144 -3.32 9.12 -2.41
N THR A 145 -3.42 9.85 -3.51
CA THR A 145 -2.35 9.99 -4.48
C THR A 145 -2.21 11.40 -5.04
N THR A 146 -1.04 11.76 -5.51
CA THR A 146 -0.83 12.95 -6.35
C THR A 146 -1.03 12.67 -7.84
N ASP A 147 -1.25 11.40 -8.23
CA ASP A 147 -1.66 11.02 -9.60
C ASP A 147 -3.17 11.13 -9.82
N GLU A 148 -3.61 10.85 -11.02
CA GLU A 148 -5.03 10.55 -11.28
C GLU A 148 -5.49 9.39 -10.39
N THR A 149 -6.75 9.39 -9.97
CA THR A 149 -7.31 8.29 -9.16
C THR A 149 -7.17 6.92 -9.86
N SER A 150 -7.17 6.90 -11.19
CA SER A 150 -6.92 5.72 -12.02
C SER A 150 -5.44 5.45 -12.33
N GLY A 151 -4.50 6.18 -11.75
CA GLY A 151 -3.07 5.90 -11.83
C GLY A 151 -2.73 4.48 -11.40
N ALA A 152 -1.62 3.94 -11.89
CA ALA A 152 -1.31 2.51 -11.71
C ALA A 152 -1.16 2.09 -10.24
N THR A 153 -0.42 2.86 -9.45
CA THR A 153 -0.15 2.55 -8.05
C THR A 153 -1.42 2.63 -7.18
N PRO A 154 -2.23 3.72 -7.20
CA PRO A 154 -3.47 3.76 -6.43
C PRO A 154 -4.47 2.69 -6.90
N SER A 155 -4.52 2.39 -8.19
CA SER A 155 -5.41 1.38 -8.75
C SER A 155 -5.06 -0.04 -8.27
N ALA A 156 -3.78 -0.35 -8.07
CA ALA A 156 -3.35 -1.66 -7.56
C ALA A 156 -3.91 -1.96 -6.15
N PHE A 157 -4.22 -0.92 -5.36
CA PHE A 157 -4.85 -1.03 -4.05
C PHE A 157 -6.38 -0.91 -4.08
N SER A 158 -6.98 -0.60 -5.24
CA SER A 158 -8.39 -0.22 -5.31
C SER A 158 -9.16 -0.82 -6.49
N ALA A 159 -8.52 -1.61 -7.37
CA ALA A 159 -9.12 -2.18 -8.56
C ALA A 159 -8.41 -3.46 -9.02
N HIS A 160 -9.07 -4.20 -9.92
CA HIS A 160 -8.54 -5.41 -10.55
C HIS A 160 -8.71 -5.34 -12.07
N GLU A 161 -7.66 -4.91 -12.77
CA GLU A 161 -7.69 -4.77 -14.23
C GLU A 161 -6.39 -5.31 -14.86
N SER A 162 -6.54 -6.10 -15.89
CA SER A 162 -5.41 -6.74 -16.57
C SER A 162 -4.51 -5.78 -17.37
N ASN A 163 -4.96 -4.56 -17.61
CA ASN A 163 -4.24 -3.55 -18.36
C ASN A 163 -4.44 -2.15 -17.76
N ARG A 164 -3.34 -1.55 -17.28
CA ARG A 164 -3.29 -0.21 -16.67
C ARG A 164 -3.83 0.92 -17.57
N ASP A 165 -3.82 0.73 -18.89
CA ASP A 165 -4.28 1.75 -19.84
C ASP A 165 -5.82 1.84 -19.94
N ARG A 166 -6.55 0.97 -19.25
CA ARG A 166 -8.02 0.94 -19.23
C ARG A 166 -8.59 1.78 -18.10
N ALA A 167 -8.23 3.06 -18.05
CA ALA A 167 -8.58 3.98 -16.98
C ALA A 167 -10.09 4.06 -16.67
N GLU A 168 -10.95 3.98 -17.68
CA GLU A 168 -12.41 3.92 -17.50
C GLU A 168 -12.85 2.66 -16.75
N ALA A 169 -12.30 1.49 -17.12
CA ALA A 169 -12.62 0.22 -16.45
C ALA A 169 -12.11 0.22 -14.99
N ILE A 170 -10.90 0.73 -14.77
CA ILE A 170 -10.32 0.91 -13.42
C ILE A 170 -11.22 1.81 -12.57
N SER A 171 -11.64 2.97 -13.11
CA SER A 171 -12.49 3.91 -12.38
C SER A 171 -13.86 3.32 -12.03
N LEU A 172 -14.43 2.49 -12.92
CA LEU A 172 -15.67 1.76 -12.66
C LEU A 172 -15.49 0.71 -11.56
N ASP A 173 -14.36 0.00 -11.54
CA ASP A 173 -14.05 -0.98 -10.51
C ASP A 173 -13.85 -0.31 -9.14
N GLN A 174 -13.15 0.83 -9.11
CA GLN A 174 -12.99 1.68 -7.93
C GLN A 174 -14.33 2.13 -7.34
N LEU A 175 -15.28 2.56 -8.17
CA LEU A 175 -16.63 2.93 -7.73
C LEU A 175 -17.40 1.76 -7.12
N ASN A 176 -17.13 0.54 -7.54
CA ASN A 176 -17.76 -0.67 -7.01
C ASN A 176 -16.99 -1.32 -5.84
N SER A 177 -15.82 -0.79 -5.46
CA SER A 177 -15.04 -1.28 -4.32
C SER A 177 -15.70 -0.90 -2.99
N ASP A 178 -15.28 -1.52 -1.91
CA ASP A 178 -15.72 -1.19 -0.55
C ASP A 178 -14.81 -0.18 0.17
N ILE A 179 -13.85 0.42 -0.55
CA ILE A 179 -12.89 1.39 0.00
C ILE A 179 -13.63 2.66 0.43
N ASP A 180 -13.22 3.23 1.55
CA ASP A 180 -13.90 4.41 2.11
C ASP A 180 -13.42 5.70 1.44
N LEU A 181 -12.11 5.85 1.19
CA LEU A 181 -11.53 7.05 0.57
C LEU A 181 -10.73 6.71 -0.68
N ILE A 182 -11.06 7.33 -1.83
CA ILE A 182 -10.26 7.28 -3.07
C ILE A 182 -10.05 8.71 -3.54
N TRP A 183 -8.85 9.26 -3.31
CA TRP A 183 -8.53 10.67 -3.53
C TRP A 183 -7.29 10.85 -4.41
N GLY A 184 -7.41 11.68 -5.44
CA GLY A 184 -6.32 11.99 -6.35
C GLY A 184 -6.67 13.10 -7.34
N ALA A 185 -5.93 13.18 -8.44
CA ALA A 185 -6.24 14.08 -9.53
C ALA A 185 -7.41 13.56 -10.39
N GLU A 186 -8.09 14.50 -11.05
CA GLU A 186 -9.22 14.22 -11.93
C GLU A 186 -8.76 13.42 -13.17
N ASN A 187 -9.48 12.34 -13.48
CA ASN A 187 -9.21 11.49 -14.66
C ASN A 187 -10.30 11.57 -15.74
N GLY A 188 -11.39 12.30 -15.48
CA GLY A 188 -12.49 12.48 -16.41
C GLY A 188 -13.45 11.29 -16.58
N TYR A 189 -13.27 10.19 -15.84
CA TYR A 189 -14.09 8.98 -15.93
C TYR A 189 -15.09 8.81 -14.79
N VAL A 190 -15.01 9.62 -13.73
CA VAL A 190 -15.95 9.59 -12.60
C VAL A 190 -16.65 10.92 -12.49
N THR A 191 -17.96 10.89 -12.48
CA THR A 191 -18.82 12.06 -12.25
C THR A 191 -19.41 12.05 -10.85
N GLU A 192 -19.83 13.22 -10.36
CA GLU A 192 -20.55 13.38 -9.09
C GLU A 192 -21.79 12.47 -9.00
N SER A 193 -22.52 12.33 -10.14
CA SER A 193 -23.72 11.48 -10.22
C SER A 193 -23.40 10.00 -10.07
N GLU A 194 -22.30 9.51 -10.67
CA GLU A 194 -21.88 8.11 -10.58
C GLU A 194 -21.35 7.79 -9.19
N ALA A 195 -20.50 8.63 -8.63
CA ALA A 195 -19.99 8.47 -7.28
C ALA A 195 -21.13 8.47 -6.24
N GLY A 196 -22.06 9.43 -6.34
CA GLY A 196 -23.22 9.52 -5.45
C GLY A 196 -24.18 8.34 -5.56
N ALA A 197 -24.32 7.74 -6.75
CA ALA A 197 -25.18 6.57 -6.97
C ALA A 197 -24.71 5.32 -6.21
N VAL A 198 -23.41 5.22 -5.89
CA VAL A 198 -22.80 4.11 -5.14
C VAL A 198 -22.37 4.51 -3.73
N GLY A 199 -22.82 5.68 -3.25
CA GLY A 199 -22.70 6.08 -1.86
C GLY A 199 -21.41 6.84 -1.51
N PHE A 200 -20.62 7.30 -2.49
CA PHE A 200 -19.53 8.22 -2.25
C PHE A 200 -20.00 9.68 -2.20
N GLU A 201 -19.48 10.47 -1.26
CA GLU A 201 -19.51 11.93 -1.36
C GLU A 201 -18.42 12.36 -2.37
N TYR A 202 -18.83 13.11 -3.41
CA TYR A 202 -17.91 13.55 -4.46
C TYR A 202 -17.31 14.91 -4.13
N VAL A 203 -15.97 15.00 -4.15
CA VAL A 203 -15.21 16.16 -3.70
C VAL A 203 -14.28 16.67 -4.80
N LYS A 204 -14.27 17.98 -5.03
CA LYS A 204 -13.42 18.64 -6.05
C LYS A 204 -12.53 19.74 -5.49
N THR A 205 -12.75 20.20 -4.27
CA THR A 205 -12.02 21.34 -3.73
C THR A 205 -11.51 21.06 -2.33
N TYR A 206 -10.44 21.77 -1.96
CA TYR A 206 -9.89 21.74 -0.61
C TYR A 206 -10.96 22.05 0.47
N GLU A 207 -11.82 23.05 0.23
CA GLU A 207 -12.88 23.41 1.19
C GLU A 207 -13.87 22.25 1.38
N GLN A 208 -14.31 21.60 0.30
CA GLN A 208 -15.19 20.43 0.37
C GLN A 208 -14.51 19.27 1.11
N MET A 209 -13.24 19.00 0.82
CA MET A 209 -12.46 17.96 1.50
C MET A 209 -12.40 18.21 3.01
N MET A 210 -12.11 19.45 3.42
CA MET A 210 -12.02 19.80 4.84
C MET A 210 -13.36 19.74 5.58
N ALA A 211 -14.49 19.81 4.86
CA ALA A 211 -15.84 19.70 5.41
C ALA A 211 -16.34 18.25 5.56
N LEU A 212 -15.61 17.26 5.05
CA LEU A 212 -15.99 15.86 5.19
C LEU A 212 -16.05 15.43 6.66
N PRO A 213 -17.08 14.67 7.07
CA PRO A 213 -17.20 14.15 8.43
C PRO A 213 -16.25 12.97 8.68
N GLU A 214 -15.99 12.67 9.94
CA GLU A 214 -15.35 11.44 10.40
C GLU A 214 -16.18 10.21 9.94
N GLY A 215 -15.51 9.09 9.62
CA GLY A 215 -16.13 7.85 9.15
C GLY A 215 -16.85 7.94 7.81
N GLY A 216 -16.72 9.09 7.08
CA GLY A 216 -17.39 9.31 5.80
C GLY A 216 -16.72 8.58 4.64
N ARG A 217 -17.53 8.22 3.61
CA ARG A 217 -17.05 7.62 2.37
C ARG A 217 -17.01 8.65 1.25
N SER A 218 -15.84 8.86 0.61
CA SER A 218 -15.71 9.92 -0.40
C SER A 218 -14.77 9.57 -1.54
N PHE A 219 -15.12 10.07 -2.73
CA PHE A 219 -14.32 10.02 -3.95
C PHE A 219 -13.91 11.46 -4.31
N ALA A 220 -12.62 11.77 -4.19
CA ALA A 220 -12.14 13.12 -4.44
C ALA A 220 -11.27 13.18 -5.69
N GLN A 221 -11.59 14.13 -6.57
CA GLN A 221 -10.85 14.41 -7.80
C GLN A 221 -10.54 15.89 -7.88
N PHE A 222 -9.26 16.24 -7.66
CA PHE A 222 -8.76 17.60 -7.64
C PHE A 222 -8.05 17.97 -8.93
N ASP A 223 -7.72 19.24 -9.10
CA ASP A 223 -6.82 19.71 -10.16
C ASP A 223 -5.38 19.21 -9.97
N ASN A 224 -4.59 19.24 -11.04
CA ASN A 224 -3.30 18.52 -11.18
C ASN A 224 -2.09 19.05 -10.39
N ALA A 225 -2.23 19.93 -9.42
CA ALA A 225 -1.09 20.49 -8.67
C ALA A 225 -0.92 19.90 -7.26
N LEU A 226 -1.29 18.65 -7.05
CA LEU A 226 -1.29 17.97 -5.74
C LEU A 226 0.12 17.68 -5.18
N TRP A 227 1.12 17.67 -6.05
CA TRP A 227 2.49 17.28 -5.75
C TRP A 227 3.39 18.41 -5.23
N THR A 228 2.92 19.66 -5.32
CA THR A 228 3.72 20.82 -4.92
C THR A 228 3.91 20.87 -3.40
N LEU A 229 5.06 21.41 -2.97
CA LEU A 229 5.41 21.53 -1.55
C LEU A 229 4.44 22.43 -0.79
N GLU A 230 4.00 23.48 -1.44
CA GLU A 230 3.03 24.44 -0.90
C GLU A 230 1.76 24.41 -1.76
N GLN A 231 0.64 24.75 -1.17
CA GLN A 231 -0.63 24.79 -1.88
C GLN A 231 -0.58 25.82 -3.05
N SER A 232 -0.75 25.33 -4.29
CA SER A 232 -0.63 26.16 -5.51
C SER A 232 -1.75 27.19 -5.65
N ASP A 233 -2.94 26.87 -5.14
CA ASP A 233 -4.12 27.72 -5.10
C ASP A 233 -4.99 27.37 -3.87
N LYS A 234 -6.13 28.05 -3.69
CA LYS A 234 -7.02 27.82 -2.54
C LYS A 234 -7.95 26.61 -2.70
N GLN A 235 -7.94 25.95 -3.87
CA GLN A 235 -8.87 24.86 -4.18
C GLN A 235 -8.19 23.49 -4.19
N THR A 236 -6.91 23.47 -4.59
CA THR A 236 -6.14 22.23 -4.74
C THR A 236 -5.34 21.94 -3.47
N PRO A 237 -5.59 20.82 -2.77
CA PRO A 237 -4.81 20.46 -1.58
C PRO A 237 -3.40 19.98 -1.96
N THR A 238 -2.47 20.04 -1.00
CA THR A 238 -1.20 19.32 -1.07
C THR A 238 -1.38 17.85 -0.63
N LEU A 239 -0.41 16.99 -0.96
CA LEU A 239 -0.41 15.59 -0.49
C LEU A 239 -0.51 15.52 1.04
N LYS A 240 0.24 16.36 1.76
CA LYS A 240 0.16 16.45 3.22
C LYS A 240 -1.26 16.77 3.72
N GLN A 241 -1.93 17.73 3.10
CA GLN A 241 -3.29 18.13 3.50
C GLN A 241 -4.30 16.99 3.25
N MET A 242 -4.21 16.30 2.09
CA MET A 242 -5.04 15.14 1.81
C MET A 242 -4.77 14.01 2.82
N THR A 243 -3.52 13.67 3.04
CA THR A 243 -3.13 12.58 3.95
C THR A 243 -3.61 12.82 5.38
N MET A 244 -3.40 14.04 5.91
CA MET A 244 -3.81 14.34 7.29
C MET A 244 -5.33 14.39 7.44
N LYS A 245 -6.06 14.87 6.42
CA LYS A 245 -7.53 14.82 6.43
C LYS A 245 -8.07 13.39 6.24
N ALA A 246 -7.40 12.55 5.44
CA ALA A 246 -7.75 11.14 5.33
C ALA A 246 -7.57 10.41 6.67
N ILE A 247 -6.47 10.65 7.38
CA ILE A 247 -6.27 10.11 8.73
C ILE A 247 -7.39 10.56 9.68
N ASP A 248 -7.72 11.86 9.71
CA ASP A 248 -8.80 12.41 10.54
C ASP A 248 -10.16 11.72 10.29
N ILE A 249 -10.44 11.31 9.05
CA ILE A 249 -11.68 10.60 8.69
C ILE A 249 -11.63 9.11 9.04
N LEU A 250 -10.48 8.47 8.83
CA LEU A 250 -10.33 7.02 8.98
C LEU A 250 -10.09 6.59 10.44
N ASP A 251 -9.58 7.49 11.28
CA ASP A 251 -9.30 7.24 12.70
C ASP A 251 -10.58 7.35 13.56
N ASP A 252 -11.66 6.71 13.12
CA ASP A 252 -13.01 6.74 13.75
C ASP A 252 -13.51 5.33 14.13
N THR A 253 -12.63 4.34 14.25
CA THR A 253 -13.02 2.97 14.62
C THR A 253 -11.99 2.30 15.52
N ASP A 254 -12.49 1.47 16.45
CA ASP A 254 -11.65 0.68 17.36
C ASP A 254 -10.81 -0.39 16.62
N GLU A 255 -11.22 -0.79 15.42
CA GLU A 255 -10.54 -1.74 14.55
C GLU A 255 -9.35 -1.12 13.80
N GLY A 256 -9.25 0.22 13.78
CA GLY A 256 -8.19 0.97 13.12
C GLY A 256 -8.39 1.15 11.62
N PHE A 257 -7.35 1.60 10.92
CA PHE A 257 -7.41 1.90 9.49
C PHE A 257 -6.17 1.47 8.70
N PHE A 258 -6.37 1.30 7.39
CA PHE A 258 -5.30 1.18 6.41
C PHE A 258 -5.36 2.35 5.42
N LEU A 259 -4.27 3.08 5.29
CA LEU A 259 -4.15 4.22 4.35
C LEU A 259 -2.92 4.03 3.45
N MET A 260 -3.15 3.90 2.14
CA MET A 260 -2.10 4.04 1.13
C MET A 260 -1.96 5.50 0.71
N VAL A 261 -0.72 6.00 0.68
CA VAL A 261 -0.38 7.37 0.28
C VAL A 261 0.71 7.35 -0.79
N GLU A 262 0.47 7.99 -1.92
CA GLU A 262 1.42 8.01 -3.03
C GLU A 262 1.88 9.41 -3.39
N GLY A 263 3.22 9.56 -3.48
CA GLY A 263 3.88 10.70 -4.12
C GLY A 263 4.30 10.36 -5.54
N ALA A 264 3.38 10.44 -6.50
CA ALA A 264 3.57 9.96 -7.88
C ALA A 264 4.52 10.83 -8.74
N HIS A 265 4.74 12.08 -8.34
CA HIS A 265 5.43 13.03 -9.22
C HIS A 265 6.96 12.95 -9.12
N ILE A 266 7.52 12.19 -8.20
CA ILE A 266 8.96 11.88 -8.18
C ILE A 266 9.31 11.12 -9.47
N ASP A 267 8.51 10.12 -9.84
CA ASP A 267 8.65 9.35 -11.08
C ASP A 267 8.42 10.20 -12.32
N LYS A 268 7.28 10.91 -12.39
CA LYS A 268 6.90 11.71 -13.57
C LYS A 268 7.98 12.73 -13.95
N HIS A 269 8.54 13.40 -12.96
CA HIS A 269 9.63 14.36 -13.18
C HIS A 269 10.96 13.66 -13.49
N SER A 270 11.23 12.49 -12.92
CA SER A 270 12.41 11.68 -13.23
C SER A 270 12.39 11.15 -14.68
N HIS A 271 11.24 10.76 -15.20
CA HIS A 271 11.07 10.40 -16.61
C HIS A 271 11.45 11.53 -17.56
N ALA A 272 11.15 12.76 -17.18
CA ALA A 272 11.46 13.96 -17.93
C ALA A 272 12.85 14.53 -17.61
N ASN A 273 13.61 13.93 -16.67
CA ASN A 273 14.90 14.41 -16.15
C ASN A 273 14.83 15.87 -15.63
N LEU A 274 13.73 16.21 -14.95
CA LEU A 274 13.49 17.52 -14.36
C LEU A 274 13.97 17.53 -12.91
N ASP A 275 15.20 18.01 -12.70
CA ASP A 275 15.88 17.99 -11.38
C ASP A 275 15.10 18.74 -10.31
N GLU A 276 14.72 19.98 -10.56
CA GLU A 276 14.06 20.86 -9.58
C GLU A 276 12.69 20.35 -9.19
N GLU A 277 11.88 19.96 -10.17
CA GLU A 277 10.52 19.48 -9.97
C GLU A 277 10.51 18.12 -9.27
N MET A 278 11.45 17.23 -9.60
CA MET A 278 11.62 15.96 -8.92
C MET A 278 11.96 16.15 -7.43
N MET A 279 12.93 17.05 -7.14
CA MET A 279 13.32 17.34 -5.76
C MET A 279 12.19 18.04 -4.99
N GLU A 280 11.41 18.91 -5.62
CA GLU A 280 10.24 19.51 -5.00
C GLU A 280 9.18 18.45 -4.65
N ALA A 281 8.86 17.54 -5.58
CA ALA A 281 7.94 16.44 -5.35
C ALA A 281 8.42 15.52 -4.20
N LEU A 282 9.73 15.21 -4.14
CA LEU A 282 10.31 14.43 -3.05
C LEU A 282 10.25 15.18 -1.71
N MET A 283 10.51 16.47 -1.67
CA MET A 283 10.37 17.28 -0.45
C MET A 283 8.91 17.39 0.01
N SER A 284 7.95 17.46 -0.93
CA SER A 284 6.52 17.41 -0.61
C SER A 284 6.13 16.08 0.01
N PHE A 285 6.66 14.98 -0.52
CA PHE A 285 6.48 13.64 0.04
C PHE A 285 7.12 13.52 1.43
N ASP A 286 8.35 14.01 1.63
CA ASP A 286 9.02 14.01 2.94
C ASP A 286 8.28 14.86 3.99
N LYS A 287 7.69 16.00 3.57
CA LYS A 287 6.82 16.82 4.43
C LYS A 287 5.52 16.12 4.83
N THR A 288 5.00 15.28 3.97
CA THR A 288 3.86 14.43 4.26
C THR A 288 4.25 13.37 5.30
N ILE A 289 5.39 12.72 5.09
CA ILE A 289 5.96 11.74 6.02
C ILE A 289 6.24 12.36 7.39
N GLU A 290 6.77 13.60 7.45
CA GLU A 290 6.98 14.32 8.71
C GLU A 290 5.68 14.38 9.54
N ALA A 291 4.57 14.77 8.91
CA ALA A 291 3.28 14.86 9.59
C ALA A 291 2.72 13.49 10.00
N VAL A 292 2.88 12.48 9.14
CA VAL A 292 2.48 11.09 9.44
C VAL A 292 3.28 10.52 10.61
N LEU A 293 4.59 10.74 10.65
CA LEU A 293 5.43 10.27 11.77
C LEU A 293 5.11 11.01 13.08
N GLU A 294 4.73 12.29 13.01
CA GLU A 294 4.25 13.04 14.19
C GLU A 294 2.93 12.47 14.70
N TYR A 295 1.97 12.18 13.80
CA TYR A 295 0.73 11.51 14.15
C TYR A 295 1.01 10.14 14.79
N ALA A 296 1.78 9.27 14.12
CA ALA A 296 2.08 7.91 14.59
C ALA A 296 2.79 7.89 15.97
N LYS A 297 3.65 8.87 16.25
CA LYS A 297 4.30 9.00 17.58
C LYS A 297 3.30 9.38 18.68
N ASN A 298 2.31 10.19 18.36
CA ASN A 298 1.30 10.64 19.33
C ASN A 298 0.23 9.57 19.55
N ASP A 299 -0.14 8.86 18.50
CA ASP A 299 -1.11 7.77 18.49
C ASP A 299 -0.57 6.52 19.23
N GLY A 300 0.62 6.06 18.86
CA GLY A 300 1.30 4.93 19.48
C GLY A 300 0.83 3.55 18.98
N GLU A 301 -0.21 3.46 18.18
CA GLU A 301 -0.80 2.23 17.61
C GLU A 301 -0.64 2.14 16.08
N THR A 302 0.20 3.02 15.48
CA THR A 302 0.36 3.15 14.03
C THR A 302 1.69 2.58 13.53
N LEU A 303 1.61 1.66 12.57
CA LEU A 303 2.72 1.22 11.72
C LEU A 303 2.84 2.15 10.51
N VAL A 304 4.03 2.71 10.28
CA VAL A 304 4.33 3.49 9.08
C VAL A 304 5.36 2.73 8.24
N VAL A 305 5.02 2.43 6.99
CA VAL A 305 5.90 1.81 6.00
C VAL A 305 6.11 2.79 4.86
N ILE A 306 7.37 3.15 4.57
CA ILE A 306 7.76 4.07 3.52
C ILE A 306 8.62 3.30 2.54
N THR A 307 8.25 3.30 1.26
CA THR A 307 9.00 2.62 0.21
C THR A 307 8.79 3.30 -1.16
N ALA A 308 9.24 2.66 -2.22
CA ALA A 308 8.93 2.99 -3.60
C ALA A 308 8.53 1.72 -4.36
N ASP A 309 7.90 1.89 -5.48
CA ASP A 309 7.53 0.81 -6.39
C ASP A 309 8.70 0.40 -7.30
N HIS A 310 9.52 1.36 -7.76
CA HIS A 310 10.77 1.19 -8.52
C HIS A 310 11.67 2.43 -8.42
N GLU A 311 12.80 2.43 -9.11
CA GLU A 311 13.64 3.61 -9.35
C GLU A 311 13.46 4.09 -10.79
N THR A 312 13.43 5.42 -10.99
CA THR A 312 13.32 6.06 -12.30
C THR A 312 14.45 7.07 -12.54
N GLY A 313 14.90 7.16 -13.79
CA GLY A 313 15.91 8.11 -14.22
C GLY A 313 17.34 7.59 -14.15
N GLY A 314 17.59 6.45 -13.47
CA GLY A 314 18.90 5.85 -13.34
C GLY A 314 19.90 6.81 -12.72
N ILE A 315 19.51 7.52 -11.64
CA ILE A 315 20.38 8.54 -11.02
C ILE A 315 21.66 7.90 -10.51
N THR A 316 22.80 8.46 -10.94
CA THR A 316 24.13 8.01 -10.53
C THR A 316 24.98 9.17 -10.06
N LEU A 317 25.97 8.87 -9.20
CA LEU A 317 26.97 9.84 -8.78
C LEU A 317 28.10 9.92 -9.83
N GLU A 318 28.21 11.05 -10.51
CA GLU A 318 29.29 11.36 -11.47
C GLU A 318 30.17 12.48 -10.91
N GLY A 319 31.38 12.12 -10.48
CA GLY A 319 32.24 13.05 -9.74
C GLY A 319 31.62 13.38 -8.37
N ASP A 320 31.14 14.60 -8.20
CA ASP A 320 30.51 15.12 -6.98
C ASP A 320 29.02 15.46 -7.17
N LYS A 321 28.43 15.07 -8.31
CA LYS A 321 27.05 15.39 -8.67
C LYS A 321 26.22 14.14 -8.96
N TYR A 322 24.99 14.14 -8.51
CA TYR A 322 23.99 13.15 -8.89
C TYR A 322 23.30 13.59 -10.18
N VAL A 323 23.33 12.74 -11.20
CA VAL A 323 22.79 13.04 -12.53
C VAL A 323 21.85 11.94 -13.01
N PHE A 324 20.83 12.33 -13.77
CA PHE A 324 20.01 11.40 -14.53
C PHE A 324 20.81 10.78 -15.68
N THR A 325 20.72 9.47 -15.87
CA THR A 325 21.41 8.77 -16.98
C THR A 325 20.44 8.24 -18.02
N LYS A 326 19.13 8.26 -17.75
CA LYS A 326 18.07 7.84 -18.66
C LYS A 326 16.74 8.45 -18.24
N GLY A 327 15.71 8.35 -19.08
CA GLY A 327 14.33 8.74 -18.77
C GLY A 327 13.41 7.53 -18.64
N SER A 328 13.87 6.46 -17.97
CA SER A 328 13.09 5.22 -17.79
C SER A 328 13.42 4.56 -16.45
N HIS A 329 12.62 3.58 -16.05
CA HIS A 329 12.85 2.83 -14.83
C HIS A 329 14.17 2.05 -14.84
N SER A 330 14.67 1.74 -13.66
CA SER A 330 15.79 0.82 -13.45
C SER A 330 15.42 -0.33 -12.53
N ASN A 331 16.33 -1.29 -12.40
CA ASN A 331 16.22 -2.41 -11.46
C ASN A 331 16.98 -2.17 -10.15
N ALA A 332 17.32 -0.92 -9.84
CA ALA A 332 17.92 -0.58 -8.56
C ALA A 332 16.96 -0.91 -7.42
N ASN A 333 17.53 -1.34 -6.28
CA ASN A 333 16.74 -1.52 -5.08
C ASN A 333 16.20 -0.17 -4.60
N VAL A 334 14.99 -0.18 -4.06
CA VAL A 334 14.35 0.99 -3.47
C VAL A 334 14.46 0.99 -1.95
N PRO A 335 14.43 2.15 -1.28
CA PRO A 335 14.47 2.20 0.18
C PRO A 335 13.22 1.56 0.80
N VAL A 336 13.39 0.96 1.98
CA VAL A 336 12.31 0.55 2.89
C VAL A 336 12.62 1.13 4.25
N LEU A 337 11.76 2.02 4.72
CA LEU A 337 11.91 2.75 5.97
C LEU A 337 10.66 2.50 6.82
N VAL A 338 10.82 2.15 8.09
CA VAL A 338 9.70 1.69 8.93
C VAL A 338 9.73 2.36 10.30
N TYR A 339 8.56 2.75 10.78
CA TYR A 339 8.32 3.21 12.14
C TYR A 339 7.15 2.42 12.76
N GLY A 340 7.18 2.18 14.06
CA GLY A 340 6.10 1.54 14.83
C GLY A 340 6.26 0.02 15.04
N SER A 341 7.20 -0.64 14.34
CA SER A 341 7.50 -2.06 14.56
C SER A 341 8.99 -2.36 14.39
N ASP A 342 9.63 -2.87 15.43
CA ASP A 342 11.06 -3.23 15.45
C ASP A 342 11.36 -4.59 14.80
N ASN A 343 10.33 -5.40 14.56
CA ASN A 343 10.45 -6.70 13.92
C ASN A 343 10.14 -6.69 12.42
N PHE A 344 9.66 -5.56 11.87
CA PHE A 344 9.19 -5.49 10.49
C PHE A 344 10.32 -5.65 9.47
N ILE A 345 11.43 -4.95 9.67
CA ILE A 345 12.62 -5.05 8.82
C ILE A 345 13.90 -4.83 9.64
N ASN A 346 14.94 -5.63 9.38
CA ASN A 346 16.23 -5.43 10.01
C ASN A 346 17.04 -4.37 9.27
N ARG A 347 17.93 -3.69 9.97
CA ARG A 347 18.81 -2.70 9.35
C ARG A 347 19.68 -3.34 8.27
N GLY A 348 19.58 -2.82 7.03
CA GLY A 348 20.30 -3.31 5.86
C GLY A 348 19.74 -4.58 5.24
N GLU A 349 18.59 -5.07 5.70
CA GLU A 349 17.90 -6.21 5.08
C GLU A 349 17.47 -5.85 3.66
N VAL A 350 17.60 -6.82 2.75
CA VAL A 350 17.09 -6.73 1.38
C VAL A 350 15.97 -7.73 1.22
N VAL A 351 14.78 -7.22 0.92
CA VAL A 351 13.55 -8.04 0.75
C VAL A 351 13.05 -7.93 -0.70
N ASN A 352 12.05 -8.71 -1.06
CA ASN A 352 11.28 -8.44 -2.26
C ASN A 352 10.10 -7.52 -1.90
N ASN A 353 9.69 -6.65 -2.82
CA ASN A 353 8.60 -5.70 -2.57
C ASN A 353 7.28 -6.39 -2.16
N TYR A 354 6.96 -7.56 -2.72
CA TYR A 354 5.76 -8.32 -2.36
C TYR A 354 5.78 -8.89 -0.92
N GLU A 355 6.95 -8.92 -0.26
CA GLU A 355 7.02 -9.33 1.16
C GLU A 355 6.52 -8.25 2.11
N LEU A 356 6.53 -6.98 1.71
CA LEU A 356 6.10 -5.87 2.56
C LEU A 356 4.62 -5.97 2.96
N PRO A 357 3.65 -6.13 2.03
CA PRO A 357 2.25 -6.30 2.40
C PRO A 357 1.99 -7.58 3.20
N ILE A 358 2.76 -8.65 2.96
CA ILE A 358 2.68 -9.89 3.77
C ILE A 358 3.06 -9.59 5.22
N ARG A 359 4.14 -8.83 5.44
CA ARG A 359 4.56 -8.42 6.78
C ARG A 359 3.55 -7.49 7.43
N VAL A 360 2.88 -6.60 6.67
CA VAL A 360 1.77 -5.79 7.18
C VAL A 360 0.63 -6.66 7.66
N ALA A 361 0.15 -7.59 6.83
CA ALA A 361 -0.92 -8.51 7.21
C ALA A 361 -0.55 -9.35 8.46
N TYR A 362 0.69 -9.81 8.55
CA TYR A 362 1.18 -10.53 9.73
C TYR A 362 1.27 -9.64 10.98
N THR A 363 1.66 -8.36 10.83
CA THR A 363 1.71 -7.40 11.94
C THR A 363 0.31 -7.19 12.53
N LEU A 364 -0.71 -7.08 11.68
CA LEU A 364 -2.11 -6.96 12.08
C LEU A 364 -2.75 -8.29 12.54
N GLY A 365 -2.11 -9.44 12.31
CA GLY A 365 -2.67 -10.76 12.61
C GLY A 365 -3.71 -11.24 11.60
N PHE A 366 -3.74 -10.71 10.38
CA PHE A 366 -4.76 -10.96 9.34
C PHE A 366 -4.34 -12.00 8.28
N ALA A 367 -3.33 -12.81 8.54
CA ALA A 367 -2.96 -13.89 7.60
C ALA A 367 -4.12 -14.89 7.44
N ASP A 368 -4.60 -15.07 6.22
CA ASP A 368 -5.63 -16.03 5.85
C ASP A 368 -5.25 -16.88 4.63
N ASP A 369 -6.13 -17.79 4.20
CA ASP A 369 -5.90 -18.68 3.06
C ASP A 369 -5.87 -17.96 1.69
N GLN A 370 -6.24 -16.68 1.63
CA GLN A 370 -6.31 -15.87 0.42
C GLN A 370 -5.27 -14.76 0.37
N PHE A 371 -4.58 -14.50 1.51
CA PHE A 371 -3.51 -13.51 1.58
C PHE A 371 -2.30 -14.05 2.37
N PRO A 372 -1.10 -14.05 1.79
CA PRO A 372 -0.82 -13.70 0.39
C PRO A 372 -1.39 -14.75 -0.56
N PHE A 373 -1.74 -14.34 -1.78
CA PHE A 373 -2.10 -15.28 -2.83
C PHE A 373 -0.90 -16.22 -3.10
N GLU A 374 -1.04 -17.50 -2.77
CA GLU A 374 0.03 -18.48 -2.99
C GLU A 374 0.28 -18.68 -4.49
N VAL A 375 1.22 -17.91 -5.00
CA VAL A 375 1.85 -18.26 -6.26
C VAL A 375 2.85 -19.35 -5.97
N VAL A 376 2.65 -20.54 -6.52
CA VAL A 376 3.68 -21.56 -6.57
C VAL A 376 4.87 -20.94 -7.30
N ASN A 377 5.85 -20.45 -6.53
CA ASN A 377 7.08 -19.88 -7.04
C ASN A 377 7.86 -21.02 -7.72
N SER A 378 7.72 -21.14 -9.04
CA SER A 378 8.54 -22.01 -9.89
C SER A 378 9.74 -21.24 -10.41
#